data_cdb96a0a813c138c6d11ecc90316e788
#
_entry.id   cdb96a0a813c138c6d11ecc90316e788
#
_cell.length_a   1.000
_cell.length_b   1.000
_cell.length_c   1.000
_cell.angle_alpha   90.00
_cell.angle_beta   90.00
_cell.angle_gamma   90.00
#
_symmetry.space_group_name_H-M   'P 1'
#
loop_
_entity.id
_entity.type
_entity.pdbx_description
1 polymer ?
#
loop_
_entity_poly.entity_id
_entity_poly.type
_entity_poly.pdbx_seq_one_letter_code
_entity_poly.pdbx_strand_id
1 'polypeptide(L)'
;MVKKVLVLNTSYKIPGGEDTNIVEEINYLSKLYEIEYLEFKNSDKLNIYDIVGFFLLTNFRSNRLLKNKIQSFQPDLIYVHNTWFKANLGIFKIFDNLQVPIVLKIHNFRYYCTQYFSSKKHLDSYSRCPMCNYSKSFLGFNKYFQESLLKSLFSIIYGKKFIRILQKSNLKILNLTKFSSIYLQRVGVSKEKIINYPNPIKSNSNNTYNPHSDYLVYAGRVTEDKGVSELIKAFFNSELSDLKLKIVGDGQDLNKLKNKFSKPNIEFCGNLSNQDTIDLISHSRGVVTATRMYEGQPRLLCEASINGVPSLYPDFGGMGEFFPKNYKFIFEQFNYDDLSEKLKLFNDNLFLEQLSIEVRTFLEKELNNEKQKKVFESFF
;
A
#
# COMPACT_ATOMS: atom_id res chain seq x y z
N MET A 1 30.39 -14.87 9.14
CA MET A 1 29.78 -13.91 10.07
C MET A 1 28.36 -13.64 9.61
N VAL A 2 27.42 -13.52 10.55
CA VAL A 2 26.05 -13.11 10.24
C VAL A 2 26.08 -11.65 9.79
N LYS A 3 25.41 -11.35 8.68
CA LYS A 3 25.33 -9.99 8.13
C LYS A 3 24.45 -9.10 8.99
N LYS A 4 24.84 -7.84 9.15
CA LYS A 4 24.18 -6.82 9.96
C LYS A 4 23.34 -5.88 9.12
N VAL A 5 22.05 -5.76 9.41
CA VAL A 5 21.12 -4.90 8.69
C VAL A 5 20.53 -3.85 9.62
N LEU A 6 20.77 -2.59 9.32
CA LEU A 6 20.10 -1.48 9.99
C LEU A 6 18.80 -1.15 9.24
N VAL A 7 17.68 -1.45 9.86
CA VAL A 7 16.35 -1.11 9.32
C VAL A 7 15.91 0.25 9.88
N LEU A 8 15.49 1.15 8.99
CA LEU A 8 15.04 2.49 9.33
C LEU A 8 13.62 2.72 8.87
N ASN A 9 12.76 3.17 9.78
CA ASN A 9 11.37 3.51 9.47
C ASN A 9 10.89 4.72 10.25
N THR A 10 9.93 5.43 9.68
CA THR A 10 9.09 6.41 10.37
C THR A 10 7.66 5.92 10.40
N SER A 11 7.20 5.46 11.57
CA SER A 11 5.85 4.92 11.73
C SER A 11 4.79 6.02 11.71
N TYR A 12 3.59 5.66 11.23
CA TYR A 12 2.44 6.56 11.21
C TYR A 12 1.86 6.77 12.62
N LYS A 13 1.15 7.90 12.79
CA LYS A 13 0.42 8.16 14.04
C LYS A 13 -0.66 7.11 14.31
N ILE A 14 -1.32 6.66 13.25
CA ILE A 14 -2.28 5.55 13.27
C ILE A 14 -1.65 4.46 12.40
N PRO A 15 -1.25 3.33 13.01
CA PRO A 15 -0.67 2.22 12.26
C PRO A 15 -1.60 1.72 11.16
N GLY A 16 -1.03 1.33 10.03
CA GLY A 16 -1.75 0.80 8.89
C GLY A 16 -1.07 -0.43 8.30
N GLY A 17 -1.56 -0.91 7.16
CA GLY A 17 -1.01 -2.09 6.49
C GLY A 17 0.48 -1.98 6.15
N GLU A 18 0.99 -0.76 5.93
CA GLU A 18 2.43 -0.52 5.72
C GLU A 18 3.24 -0.86 6.98
N ASP A 19 2.81 -0.35 8.16
CA ASP A 19 3.50 -0.62 9.42
C ASP A 19 3.48 -2.12 9.77
N THR A 20 2.35 -2.79 9.54
CA THR A 20 2.22 -4.25 9.74
C THR A 20 3.19 -5.03 8.82
N ASN A 21 3.27 -4.67 7.55
CA ASN A 21 4.20 -5.28 6.60
C ASN A 21 5.65 -5.14 7.04
N ILE A 22 6.04 -3.96 7.54
CA ILE A 22 7.42 -3.70 8.01
C ILE A 22 7.76 -4.60 9.20
N VAL A 23 6.86 -4.74 10.18
CA VAL A 23 7.08 -5.60 11.33
C VAL A 23 7.20 -7.07 10.92
N GLU A 24 6.34 -7.55 10.03
CA GLU A 24 6.41 -8.93 9.53
C GLU A 24 7.70 -9.20 8.75
N GLU A 25 8.13 -8.24 7.94
CA GLU A 25 9.38 -8.33 7.18
C GLU A 25 10.61 -8.32 8.11
N ILE A 26 10.65 -7.46 9.12
CA ILE A 26 11.69 -7.47 10.15
C ILE A 26 11.73 -8.82 10.86
N ASN A 27 10.58 -9.36 11.27
CA ASN A 27 10.49 -10.67 11.93
C ASN A 27 10.99 -11.81 11.02
N TYR A 28 10.80 -11.71 9.73
CA TYR A 28 11.35 -12.67 8.77
C TYR A 28 12.87 -12.51 8.62
N LEU A 29 13.33 -11.29 8.37
CA LEU A 29 14.75 -10.99 8.15
C LEU A 29 15.60 -11.27 9.41
N SER A 30 15.06 -11.10 10.61
CA SER A 30 15.77 -11.39 11.87
C SER A 30 16.11 -12.85 12.07
N LYS A 31 15.49 -13.77 11.31
CA LYS A 31 15.87 -15.19 11.28
C LYS A 31 17.10 -15.46 10.42
N LEU A 32 17.48 -14.51 9.57
CA LEU A 32 18.55 -14.64 8.58
C LEU A 32 19.73 -13.71 8.86
N TYR A 33 19.47 -12.57 9.48
CA TYR A 33 20.42 -11.48 9.69
C TYR A 33 20.36 -10.96 11.12
N GLU A 34 21.43 -10.30 11.56
CA GLU A 34 21.42 -9.49 12.79
C GLU A 34 20.74 -8.15 12.46
N ILE A 35 19.56 -7.92 13.03
CA ILE A 35 18.74 -6.74 12.72
C ILE A 35 18.80 -5.73 13.86
N GLU A 36 19.12 -4.48 13.54
CA GLU A 36 18.90 -3.32 14.40
C GLU A 36 17.80 -2.45 13.79
N TYR A 37 16.76 -2.13 14.56
CA TYR A 37 15.62 -1.34 14.09
C TYR A 37 15.64 0.07 14.68
N LEU A 38 15.79 1.08 13.82
CA LEU A 38 15.72 2.49 14.18
C LEU A 38 14.36 3.06 13.74
N GLU A 39 13.48 3.23 14.71
CA GLU A 39 12.14 3.76 14.49
C GLU A 39 12.03 5.22 14.91
N PHE A 40 11.43 6.04 14.05
CA PHE A 40 10.98 7.40 14.34
C PHE A 40 9.45 7.43 14.38
N LYS A 41 8.85 7.89 15.51
CA LYS A 41 7.38 7.83 15.71
C LYS A 41 6.72 9.16 15.45
N ASN A 42 5.84 9.23 14.46
CA ASN A 42 5.00 10.41 14.21
C ASN A 42 3.88 10.60 15.24
N SER A 43 3.64 9.59 16.11
CA SER A 43 2.67 9.66 17.22
C SER A 43 3.11 10.61 18.35
N ASP A 44 4.42 10.82 18.49
CA ASP A 44 4.94 11.69 19.54
C ASP A 44 4.59 13.15 19.27
N LYS A 45 4.45 13.93 20.34
CA LYS A 45 4.20 15.36 20.23
C LYS A 45 5.27 16.00 19.32
N LEU A 46 4.81 16.78 18.35
CA LEU A 46 5.69 17.57 17.50
C LEU A 46 6.39 18.63 18.34
N ASN A 47 7.70 18.69 18.24
CA ASN A 47 8.51 19.74 18.82
C ASN A 47 8.92 20.76 17.76
N ILE A 48 9.47 21.88 18.19
CA ILE A 48 9.91 22.95 17.28
C ILE A 48 10.96 22.46 16.27
N TYR A 49 11.82 21.52 16.67
CA TYR A 49 12.86 20.96 15.79
C TYR A 49 12.24 20.08 14.68
N ASP A 50 11.14 19.39 14.96
CA ASP A 50 10.41 18.61 13.93
C ASP A 50 9.77 19.54 12.89
N ILE A 51 9.21 20.66 13.35
CA ILE A 51 8.59 21.67 12.49
C ILE A 51 9.65 22.37 11.63
N VAL A 52 10.72 22.88 12.25
CA VAL A 52 11.83 23.51 11.54
C VAL A 52 12.49 22.51 10.60
N GLY A 53 12.71 21.28 11.05
CA GLY A 53 13.27 20.19 10.23
C GLY A 53 12.43 19.88 9.00
N PHE A 54 11.10 19.97 9.11
CA PHE A 54 10.22 19.79 7.96
C PHE A 54 10.45 20.87 6.89
N PHE A 55 10.54 22.13 7.28
CA PHE A 55 10.81 23.23 6.36
C PHE A 55 12.21 23.16 5.74
N LEU A 56 13.20 22.75 6.51
CA LEU A 56 14.59 22.57 6.05
C LEU A 56 14.79 21.26 5.27
N LEU A 57 13.78 20.39 5.20
CA LEU A 57 13.85 19.03 4.66
C LEU A 57 14.96 18.17 5.32
N THR A 58 15.28 18.49 6.58
CA THR A 58 16.29 17.77 7.36
C THR A 58 15.97 17.88 8.85
N ASN A 59 16.02 16.78 9.58
CA ASN A 59 15.85 16.76 11.03
C ASN A 59 17.20 16.44 11.69
N PHE A 60 17.80 17.44 12.30
CA PHE A 60 19.15 17.31 12.89
C PHE A 60 19.19 16.27 14.03
N ARG A 61 18.10 16.14 14.80
CA ARG A 61 18.00 15.14 15.86
C ARG A 61 17.98 13.73 15.29
N SER A 62 17.13 13.50 14.29
CA SER A 62 17.06 12.22 13.59
C SER A 62 18.37 11.88 12.90
N ASN A 63 19.01 12.86 12.27
CA ASN A 63 20.32 12.68 11.65
C ASN A 63 21.40 12.28 12.65
N ARG A 64 21.41 12.90 13.84
CA ARG A 64 22.36 12.56 14.92
C ARG A 64 22.13 11.14 15.44
N LEU A 65 20.87 10.77 15.69
CA LEU A 65 20.52 9.41 16.12
C LEU A 65 20.95 8.37 15.09
N LEU A 66 20.69 8.64 13.80
CA LEU A 66 21.11 7.75 12.74
C LEU A 66 22.61 7.58 12.66
N LYS A 67 23.39 8.69 12.71
CA LYS A 67 24.86 8.63 12.71
C LYS A 67 25.41 7.81 13.89
N ASN A 68 24.90 8.05 15.08
CA ASN A 68 25.31 7.29 16.27
C ASN A 68 25.00 5.79 16.11
N LYS A 69 23.82 5.46 15.57
CA LYS A 69 23.42 4.07 15.34
C LYS A 69 24.30 3.39 14.30
N ILE A 70 24.64 4.06 13.20
CA ILE A 70 25.55 3.54 12.17
C ILE A 70 26.94 3.27 12.78
N GLN A 71 27.46 4.20 13.58
CA GLN A 71 28.77 4.05 14.21
C GLN A 71 28.82 2.90 15.23
N SER A 72 27.78 2.75 16.06
CA SER A 72 27.75 1.70 17.09
C SER A 72 27.47 0.31 16.53
N PHE A 73 26.57 0.20 15.53
CA PHE A 73 26.14 -1.08 15.00
C PHE A 73 27.00 -1.60 13.85
N GLN A 74 27.61 -0.67 13.06
CA GLN A 74 28.42 -0.98 11.88
C GLN A 74 27.69 -1.93 10.89
N PRO A 75 26.58 -1.47 10.29
CA PRO A 75 25.77 -2.30 9.42
C PRO A 75 26.49 -2.67 8.12
N ASP A 76 26.25 -3.88 7.60
CA ASP A 76 26.62 -4.31 6.25
C ASP A 76 25.62 -3.79 5.19
N LEU A 77 24.39 -3.46 5.61
CA LEU A 77 23.30 -2.96 4.77
C LEU A 77 22.41 -2.00 5.56
N ILE A 78 22.00 -0.91 4.92
CA ILE A 78 20.96 -0.01 5.48
C ILE A 78 19.68 -0.18 4.66
N TYR A 79 18.60 -0.59 5.33
CA TYR A 79 17.30 -0.83 4.73
C TYR A 79 16.30 0.22 5.19
N VAL A 80 15.88 1.08 4.27
CA VAL A 80 15.02 2.24 4.55
C VAL A 80 13.61 1.98 4.05
N HIS A 81 12.61 2.24 4.89
CA HIS A 81 11.21 2.24 4.53
C HIS A 81 10.68 3.68 4.43
N ASN A 82 9.83 4.07 5.37
CA ASN A 82 9.24 5.40 5.37
C ASN A 82 10.16 6.44 6.04
N THR A 83 10.28 7.62 5.42
CA THR A 83 11.06 8.75 5.98
C THR A 83 10.17 9.93 6.37
N TRP A 84 8.88 9.86 6.08
CA TRP A 84 7.91 10.89 6.36
C TRP A 84 7.40 10.75 7.80
N PHE A 85 7.47 11.69 8.63
CA PHE A 85 7.84 13.08 8.64
C PHE A 85 9.17 13.30 9.39
N LYS A 86 9.41 12.53 10.48
CA LYS A 86 10.48 12.75 11.45
C LYS A 86 11.87 12.36 10.98
N ALA A 87 12.07 11.25 10.27
CA ALA A 87 13.38 10.92 9.69
C ALA A 87 13.81 11.98 8.68
N ASN A 88 12.87 12.38 7.83
CA ASN A 88 13.05 13.41 6.81
C ASN A 88 14.09 13.07 5.73
N LEU A 89 14.24 13.94 4.72
CA LEU A 89 15.12 13.69 3.57
C LEU A 89 16.59 13.95 3.85
N GLY A 90 16.90 14.62 4.95
CA GLY A 90 18.29 14.90 5.35
C GLY A 90 19.13 13.66 5.60
N ILE A 91 18.51 12.51 5.91
CA ILE A 91 19.21 11.24 6.12
C ILE A 91 19.94 10.77 4.86
N PHE A 92 19.44 11.04 3.67
CA PHE A 92 20.07 10.62 2.41
C PHE A 92 21.43 11.26 2.18
N LYS A 93 21.67 12.49 2.70
CA LYS A 93 23.00 13.12 2.68
C LYS A 93 24.01 12.38 3.56
N ILE A 94 23.56 11.67 4.61
CA ILE A 94 24.45 10.85 5.43
C ILE A 94 24.88 9.63 4.62
N PHE A 95 23.96 9.04 3.88
CA PHE A 95 24.20 7.86 3.05
C PHE A 95 25.18 8.11 1.91
N ASP A 96 25.17 9.31 1.33
CA ASP A 96 26.08 9.68 0.22
C ASP A 96 27.58 9.53 0.58
N ASN A 97 27.91 9.55 1.89
CA ASN A 97 29.27 9.40 2.39
C ASN A 97 29.61 7.99 2.93
N LEU A 98 28.69 7.04 2.77
CA LEU A 98 28.87 5.67 3.26
C LEU A 98 29.26 4.72 2.12
N GLN A 99 30.10 3.74 2.44
CA GLN A 99 30.41 2.62 1.54
C GLN A 99 29.46 1.44 1.70
N VAL A 100 28.46 1.58 2.57
CA VAL A 100 27.47 0.55 2.86
C VAL A 100 26.32 0.62 1.83
N PRO A 101 25.88 -0.51 1.26
CA PRO A 101 24.72 -0.53 0.39
C PRO A 101 23.49 0.05 1.05
N ILE A 102 22.74 0.87 0.31
CA ILE A 102 21.48 1.47 0.76
C ILE A 102 20.33 0.94 -0.09
N VAL A 103 19.36 0.36 0.57
CA VAL A 103 18.13 -0.14 -0.06
C VAL A 103 16.94 0.64 0.48
N LEU A 104 16.12 1.18 -0.41
CA LEU A 104 14.89 1.91 -0.07
C LEU A 104 13.68 1.15 -0.58
N LYS A 105 12.75 0.78 0.29
CA LYS A 105 11.48 0.19 -0.09
C LYS A 105 10.38 1.23 -0.15
N ILE A 106 9.70 1.31 -1.30
CA ILE A 106 8.59 2.23 -1.54
C ILE A 106 7.28 1.45 -1.47
N HIS A 107 6.42 1.81 -0.51
CA HIS A 107 5.15 1.13 -0.24
C HIS A 107 3.94 1.80 -0.90
N ASN A 108 4.05 3.07 -1.29
CA ASN A 108 2.91 3.86 -1.77
C ASN A 108 3.33 4.93 -2.78
N PHE A 109 2.33 5.58 -3.38
CA PHE A 109 2.51 6.62 -4.41
C PHE A 109 2.57 8.05 -3.87
N ARG A 110 2.64 8.24 -2.55
CA ARG A 110 2.50 9.53 -1.89
C ARG A 110 3.40 10.63 -2.44
N TYR A 111 4.65 10.32 -2.71
CA TYR A 111 5.66 11.33 -3.02
C TYR A 111 5.72 11.73 -4.49
N TYR A 112 5.07 11.01 -5.36
CA TYR A 112 5.07 11.30 -6.79
C TYR A 112 3.67 11.50 -7.38
N CYS A 113 2.61 11.33 -6.60
CA CYS A 113 1.26 11.70 -6.97
C CYS A 113 0.49 12.28 -5.79
N THR A 114 0.07 13.55 -5.89
CA THR A 114 -0.75 14.23 -4.88
C THR A 114 -2.24 13.91 -5.00
N GLN A 115 -2.65 13.40 -6.17
CA GLN A 115 -4.03 13.12 -6.52
C GLN A 115 -4.19 11.67 -6.99
N TYR A 116 -3.45 10.76 -6.39
CA TYR A 116 -3.45 9.35 -6.78
C TYR A 116 -4.83 8.67 -6.68
N PHE A 117 -5.74 9.20 -5.90
CA PHE A 117 -7.13 8.75 -5.81
C PHE A 117 -8.03 9.30 -6.94
N SER A 118 -7.65 10.39 -7.58
CA SER A 118 -8.37 10.99 -8.72
C SER A 118 -7.70 10.64 -10.06
N SER A 119 -7.06 9.53 -10.11
CA SER A 119 -6.07 9.16 -11.09
C SER A 119 -6.60 9.02 -12.52
N LYS A 120 -7.89 8.77 -12.76
CA LYS A 120 -8.43 8.76 -14.12
C LYS A 120 -8.15 10.08 -14.84
N LYS A 121 -8.47 11.22 -14.23
CA LYS A 121 -8.14 12.54 -14.77
C LYS A 121 -6.63 12.80 -14.87
N HIS A 122 -5.84 12.06 -14.12
CA HIS A 122 -4.41 12.28 -13.97
C HIS A 122 -3.58 11.52 -14.99
N LEU A 123 -4.00 10.32 -15.36
CA LEU A 123 -3.31 9.48 -16.34
C LEU A 123 -3.90 9.61 -17.74
N ASP A 124 -5.22 9.69 -17.86
CA ASP A 124 -5.88 9.76 -19.15
C ASP A 124 -5.77 11.14 -19.82
N SER A 125 -5.61 12.22 -19.02
CA SER A 125 -5.64 13.57 -19.56
C SER A 125 -4.30 14.12 -19.99
N TYR A 126 -3.19 13.40 -19.83
CA TYR A 126 -1.85 13.97 -20.00
C TYR A 126 -1.64 15.29 -19.23
N SER A 127 -2.59 15.67 -18.38
CA SER A 127 -2.51 16.87 -17.55
C SER A 127 -1.50 16.62 -16.46
N ARG A 128 -0.41 17.24 -16.61
CA ARG A 128 0.84 17.07 -15.92
C ARG A 128 0.74 17.53 -14.47
N CYS A 129 0.91 16.62 -13.53
CA CYS A 129 0.97 16.96 -12.13
C CYS A 129 2.35 17.57 -11.78
N PRO A 130 2.40 18.74 -11.10
CA PRO A 130 3.67 19.30 -10.65
C PRO A 130 4.51 18.35 -9.80
N MET A 131 3.85 17.44 -9.10
CA MET A 131 4.50 16.45 -8.24
C MET A 131 5.30 15.40 -8.98
N CYS A 132 4.77 14.89 -10.09
CA CYS A 132 5.46 13.90 -10.91
C CYS A 132 6.27 14.51 -12.07
N ASN A 133 6.48 15.80 -12.05
CA ASN A 133 7.20 16.52 -13.10
C ASN A 133 6.56 16.40 -14.50
N TYR A 134 5.33 15.91 -14.57
CA TYR A 134 4.56 15.76 -15.81
C TYR A 134 3.97 17.09 -16.30
N SER A 135 4.01 18.13 -15.47
CA SER A 135 3.53 19.45 -15.80
C SER A 135 4.63 20.50 -15.77
N LYS A 136 4.71 21.28 -16.84
CA LYS A 136 5.48 22.53 -16.89
C LYS A 136 4.73 23.72 -16.28
N SER A 137 3.45 23.56 -15.95
CA SER A 137 2.57 24.64 -15.51
C SER A 137 2.33 24.56 -14.00
N PHE A 138 2.68 25.63 -13.30
CA PHE A 138 2.39 25.83 -11.88
C PHE A 138 0.88 26.03 -11.61
N LEU A 139 0.10 26.31 -12.65
CA LEU A 139 -1.33 26.69 -12.58
C LEU A 139 -2.29 25.48 -12.43
N GLY A 140 -1.81 24.26 -12.61
CA GLY A 140 -2.60 23.03 -12.44
C GLY A 140 -2.44 22.37 -11.08
N PHE A 141 -2.02 23.10 -10.06
CA PHE A 141 -1.75 22.58 -8.74
C PHE A 141 -3.03 22.17 -8.00
N ASN A 142 -3.20 20.88 -7.77
CA ASN A 142 -4.24 20.35 -6.90
C ASN A 142 -3.73 20.28 -5.46
N LYS A 143 -4.51 20.85 -4.53
CA LYS A 143 -4.16 20.80 -3.12
C LYS A 143 -4.06 19.35 -2.63
N TYR A 144 -2.92 18.99 -2.09
CA TYR A 144 -2.76 17.71 -1.38
C TYR A 144 -3.58 17.68 -0.09
N PHE A 145 -3.53 18.79 0.65
CA PHE A 145 -4.37 19.02 1.82
C PHE A 145 -5.44 20.03 1.42
N GLN A 146 -6.70 19.63 1.38
CA GLN A 146 -7.81 20.51 0.97
C GLN A 146 -7.92 21.73 1.87
N GLU A 147 -7.51 21.60 3.14
CA GLU A 147 -7.62 22.62 4.17
C GLU A 147 -6.46 23.64 4.18
N SER A 148 -5.34 23.38 3.49
CA SER A 148 -4.15 24.20 3.59
C SER A 148 -3.28 24.23 2.34
N LEU A 149 -3.21 25.39 1.71
CA LEU A 149 -2.31 25.65 0.58
C LEU A 149 -0.83 25.51 0.97
N LEU A 150 -0.45 26.02 2.14
CA LEU A 150 0.94 25.96 2.60
C LEU A 150 1.39 24.51 2.82
N LYS A 151 0.60 23.70 3.51
CA LYS A 151 0.92 22.26 3.70
C LYS A 151 1.02 21.55 2.36
N SER A 152 0.15 21.87 1.41
CA SER A 152 0.16 21.29 0.06
C SER A 152 1.42 21.67 -0.70
N LEU A 153 1.82 22.94 -0.66
CA LEU A 153 3.04 23.44 -1.30
C LEU A 153 4.28 22.73 -0.75
N PHE A 154 4.38 22.60 0.57
CA PHE A 154 5.49 21.88 1.20
C PHE A 154 5.54 20.40 0.83
N SER A 155 4.39 19.73 0.75
CA SER A 155 4.32 18.35 0.29
C SER A 155 4.85 18.17 -1.14
N ILE A 156 4.57 19.14 -2.01
CA ILE A 156 5.11 19.15 -3.39
C ILE A 156 6.63 19.36 -3.38
N ILE A 157 7.13 20.32 -2.60
CA ILE A 157 8.57 20.57 -2.48
C ILE A 157 9.27 19.31 -1.96
N TYR A 158 8.73 18.70 -0.92
CA TYR A 158 9.23 17.44 -0.38
C TYR A 158 9.25 16.34 -1.44
N GLY A 159 8.16 16.11 -2.15
CA GLY A 159 8.07 15.10 -3.20
C GLY A 159 9.04 15.34 -4.34
N LYS A 160 9.18 16.58 -4.82
CA LYS A 160 10.18 16.95 -5.85
C LYS A 160 11.60 16.67 -5.38
N LYS A 161 11.90 16.97 -4.12
CA LYS A 161 13.21 16.67 -3.53
C LYS A 161 13.45 15.18 -3.40
N PHE A 162 12.44 14.43 -2.95
CA PHE A 162 12.49 12.99 -2.85
C PHE A 162 12.76 12.32 -4.20
N ILE A 163 12.02 12.71 -5.25
CA ILE A 163 12.24 12.20 -6.61
C ILE A 163 13.68 12.47 -7.06
N ARG A 164 14.23 13.68 -6.82
CA ARG A 164 15.63 14.00 -7.15
C ARG A 164 16.61 13.09 -6.41
N ILE A 165 16.34 12.75 -5.16
CA ILE A 165 17.15 11.79 -4.40
C ILE A 165 17.09 10.43 -5.08
N LEU A 166 15.90 9.92 -5.42
CA LEU A 166 15.76 8.64 -6.13
C LEU A 166 16.52 8.60 -7.46
N GLN A 167 16.53 9.70 -8.20
CA GLN A 167 17.26 9.82 -9.47
C GLN A 167 18.78 9.79 -9.28
N LYS A 168 19.29 10.54 -8.30
CA LYS A 168 20.72 10.85 -8.17
C LYS A 168 21.49 9.94 -7.23
N SER A 169 20.88 9.52 -6.11
CA SER A 169 21.56 8.72 -5.08
C SER A 169 21.92 7.32 -5.59
N ASN A 170 23.05 6.81 -5.10
CA ASN A 170 23.47 5.44 -5.37
C ASN A 170 22.76 4.47 -4.41
N LEU A 171 21.45 4.31 -4.57
CA LEU A 171 20.64 3.40 -3.77
C LEU A 171 19.85 2.44 -4.67
N LYS A 172 19.52 1.26 -4.15
CA LYS A 172 18.56 0.34 -4.78
C LYS A 172 17.16 0.63 -4.26
N ILE A 173 16.18 0.51 -5.13
CA ILE A 173 14.78 0.80 -4.83
C ILE A 173 13.98 -0.48 -4.97
N LEU A 174 13.43 -0.95 -3.86
CA LEU A 174 12.45 -2.01 -3.85
C LEU A 174 11.05 -1.41 -4.00
N ASN A 175 10.27 -1.94 -4.90
CA ASN A 175 8.88 -1.56 -5.07
C ASN A 175 7.99 -2.78 -5.23
N LEU A 176 6.69 -2.61 -5.03
CA LEU A 176 5.77 -3.72 -4.87
C LEU A 176 5.28 -4.28 -6.22
N THR A 177 5.31 -3.48 -7.30
CA THR A 177 4.66 -3.83 -8.58
C THR A 177 5.45 -3.33 -9.79
N LYS A 178 5.26 -3.98 -10.94
CA LYS A 178 5.76 -3.50 -12.22
C LYS A 178 5.14 -2.15 -12.60
N PHE A 179 3.87 -1.95 -12.25
CA PHE A 179 3.20 -0.65 -12.42
C PHE A 179 3.96 0.47 -11.70
N SER A 180 4.32 0.27 -10.43
CA SER A 180 5.16 1.22 -9.70
C SER A 180 6.53 1.43 -10.34
N SER A 181 7.14 0.38 -10.87
CA SER A 181 8.43 0.47 -11.58
C SER A 181 8.33 1.37 -12.81
N ILE A 182 7.28 1.19 -13.62
CA ILE A 182 7.04 2.02 -14.81
C ILE A 182 6.84 3.48 -14.39
N TYR A 183 6.11 3.70 -13.31
CA TYR A 183 5.88 5.04 -12.78
C TYR A 183 7.20 5.72 -12.34
N LEU A 184 8.04 5.01 -11.60
CA LEU A 184 9.35 5.52 -11.17
C LEU A 184 10.25 5.85 -12.37
N GLN A 185 10.25 5.02 -13.40
CA GLN A 185 11.00 5.29 -14.64
C GLN A 185 10.47 6.53 -15.36
N ARG A 186 9.17 6.75 -15.41
CA ARG A 186 8.56 7.96 -16.00
C ARG A 186 8.97 9.24 -15.30
N VAL A 187 9.23 9.19 -14.00
CA VAL A 187 9.77 10.34 -13.24
C VAL A 187 11.30 10.39 -13.24
N GLY A 188 11.96 9.62 -14.12
CA GLY A 188 13.39 9.69 -14.40
C GLY A 188 14.28 8.88 -13.46
N VAL A 189 13.74 7.91 -12.74
CA VAL A 189 14.56 6.94 -11.98
C VAL A 189 15.07 5.85 -12.93
N SER A 190 16.38 5.59 -12.89
CA SER A 190 17.02 4.57 -13.74
C SER A 190 16.49 3.17 -13.43
N LYS A 191 16.24 2.39 -14.49
CA LYS A 191 15.69 1.03 -14.40
C LYS A 191 16.56 0.09 -13.55
N GLU A 192 17.87 0.23 -13.63
CA GLU A 192 18.86 -0.60 -12.96
C GLU A 192 18.84 -0.44 -11.43
N LYS A 193 18.22 0.62 -10.93
CA LYS A 193 18.03 0.86 -9.49
C LYS A 193 16.77 0.19 -8.96
N ILE A 194 15.81 -0.15 -9.83
CA ILE A 194 14.46 -0.56 -9.43
C ILE A 194 14.35 -2.08 -9.47
N ILE A 195 13.92 -2.66 -8.37
CA ILE A 195 13.72 -4.11 -8.21
C ILE A 195 12.30 -4.35 -7.71
N ASN A 196 11.55 -5.22 -8.40
CA ASN A 196 10.25 -5.66 -7.92
C ASN A 196 10.42 -6.59 -6.72
N TYR A 197 9.79 -6.20 -5.63
CA TYR A 197 9.89 -6.89 -4.35
C TYR A 197 8.55 -6.80 -3.61
N PRO A 198 7.54 -7.59 -4.02
CA PRO A 198 6.25 -7.63 -3.34
C PRO A 198 6.40 -8.16 -1.91
N ASN A 199 5.51 -7.72 -1.02
CA ASN A 199 5.48 -8.24 0.34
C ASN A 199 5.06 -9.72 0.34
N PRO A 200 5.69 -10.58 1.16
CA PRO A 200 5.20 -11.94 1.35
C PRO A 200 3.86 -11.92 2.05
N ILE A 201 3.03 -12.88 1.75
CA ILE A 201 1.77 -13.11 2.44
C ILE A 201 1.79 -14.55 2.97
N LYS A 202 1.42 -14.70 4.22
CA LYS A 202 1.31 -16.03 4.83
C LYS A 202 0.01 -16.70 4.40
N SER A 203 0.11 -17.91 3.87
CA SER A 203 -1.02 -18.80 3.67
C SER A 203 -1.37 -19.52 4.97
N ASN A 204 -2.64 -19.64 5.28
CA ASN A 204 -3.12 -20.56 6.30
C ASN A 204 -3.58 -21.83 5.59
N SER A 205 -2.71 -22.86 5.58
CA SER A 205 -2.93 -24.11 4.85
C SER A 205 -4.18 -24.88 5.28
N ASN A 206 -4.71 -24.61 6.46
CA ASN A 206 -5.86 -25.33 7.03
C ASN A 206 -7.20 -24.69 6.65
N ASN A 207 -7.21 -23.59 5.92
CA ASN A 207 -8.44 -22.89 5.56
C ASN A 207 -9.08 -23.53 4.33
N THR A 208 -10.30 -24.04 4.48
CA THR A 208 -11.15 -24.51 3.38
C THR A 208 -12.14 -23.41 3.03
N TYR A 209 -12.11 -22.96 1.77
CA TYR A 209 -13.04 -21.96 1.28
C TYR A 209 -14.47 -22.52 1.25
N ASN A 210 -15.45 -21.71 1.68
CA ASN A 210 -16.87 -22.03 1.64
C ASN A 210 -17.63 -21.09 0.69
N PRO A 211 -18.01 -21.54 -0.52
CA PRO A 211 -18.75 -20.73 -1.48
C PRO A 211 -20.21 -20.47 -1.08
N HIS A 212 -20.72 -21.18 -0.05
CA HIS A 212 -22.10 -21.03 0.44
C HIS A 212 -22.26 -20.01 1.57
N SER A 213 -21.19 -19.28 1.93
CA SER A 213 -21.27 -18.19 2.91
C SER A 213 -22.30 -17.13 2.47
N ASP A 214 -23.05 -16.57 3.42
CA ASP A 214 -24.13 -15.62 3.17
C ASP A 214 -23.68 -14.15 3.14
N TYR A 215 -22.35 -13.87 3.10
CA TYR A 215 -21.85 -12.50 3.09
C TYR A 215 -20.59 -12.30 2.28
N LEU A 216 -20.48 -11.06 1.76
CA LEU A 216 -19.28 -10.48 1.20
C LEU A 216 -18.64 -9.52 2.20
N VAL A 217 -17.32 -9.29 2.10
CA VAL A 217 -16.59 -8.38 2.99
C VAL A 217 -15.91 -7.27 2.19
N TYR A 218 -16.11 -6.04 2.64
CA TYR A 218 -15.20 -4.93 2.41
C TYR A 218 -14.41 -4.69 3.69
N ALA A 219 -13.09 -4.55 3.62
CA ALA A 219 -12.32 -4.12 4.78
C ALA A 219 -11.29 -3.04 4.39
N GLY A 220 -11.29 -1.93 5.15
CA GLY A 220 -10.42 -0.79 4.90
C GLY A 220 -11.00 0.51 5.43
N ARG A 221 -10.29 1.61 5.18
CA ARG A 221 -10.80 2.94 5.57
C ARG A 221 -12.12 3.26 4.87
N VAL A 222 -13.07 3.79 5.63
CA VAL A 222 -14.36 4.22 5.10
C VAL A 222 -14.27 5.69 4.69
N THR A 223 -13.72 5.91 3.51
CA THR A 223 -13.43 7.25 2.96
C THR A 223 -13.79 7.28 1.47
N GLU A 224 -14.04 8.46 0.91
CA GLU A 224 -14.44 8.66 -0.50
C GLU A 224 -13.45 8.00 -1.48
N ASP A 225 -12.15 8.12 -1.21
CA ASP A 225 -11.10 7.56 -2.04
C ASP A 225 -11.09 6.02 -2.08
N LYS A 226 -11.75 5.36 -1.12
CA LYS A 226 -11.93 3.91 -1.09
C LYS A 226 -13.22 3.43 -1.77
N GLY A 227 -14.08 4.33 -2.24
CA GLY A 227 -15.24 4.00 -3.06
C GLY A 227 -16.34 3.19 -2.37
N VAL A 228 -16.44 3.26 -1.03
CA VAL A 228 -17.39 2.45 -0.26
C VAL A 228 -18.84 2.79 -0.60
N SER A 229 -19.14 4.07 -0.86
CA SER A 229 -20.49 4.50 -1.30
C SER A 229 -20.88 3.87 -2.63
N GLU A 230 -19.95 3.83 -3.56
CA GLU A 230 -20.13 3.25 -4.90
C GLU A 230 -20.28 1.73 -4.82
N LEU A 231 -19.48 1.07 -3.98
CA LEU A 231 -19.60 -0.35 -3.72
C LEU A 231 -21.00 -0.72 -3.20
N ILE A 232 -21.51 0.00 -2.19
CA ILE A 232 -22.84 -0.25 -1.63
C ILE A 232 -23.92 -0.09 -2.70
N LYS A 233 -23.83 0.96 -3.53
CA LYS A 233 -24.81 1.16 -4.64
C LYS A 233 -24.75 0.03 -5.65
N ALA A 234 -23.55 -0.37 -6.07
CA ALA A 234 -23.37 -1.48 -6.99
C ALA A 234 -23.88 -2.81 -6.40
N PHE A 235 -23.69 -3.02 -5.09
CA PHE A 235 -24.25 -4.19 -4.40
C PHE A 235 -25.77 -4.20 -4.42
N PHE A 236 -26.45 -3.07 -4.24
CA PHE A 236 -27.91 -3.01 -4.39
C PHE A 236 -28.36 -3.28 -5.83
N ASN A 237 -27.64 -2.75 -6.81
CA ASN A 237 -27.98 -2.93 -8.22
C ASN A 237 -27.70 -4.36 -8.73
N SER A 238 -26.88 -5.13 -8.01
CA SER A 238 -26.56 -6.52 -8.38
C SER A 238 -27.64 -7.55 -8.01
N GLU A 239 -28.70 -7.12 -7.31
CA GLU A 239 -29.82 -7.98 -6.92
C GLU A 239 -29.43 -9.21 -6.06
N LEU A 240 -28.31 -9.10 -5.33
CA LEU A 240 -27.85 -10.13 -4.39
C LEU A 240 -28.63 -10.04 -3.06
N SER A 241 -29.94 -10.29 -3.10
CA SER A 241 -30.86 -10.14 -1.95
C SER A 241 -30.52 -11.07 -0.79
N ASP A 242 -29.99 -12.26 -1.10
CA ASP A 242 -29.69 -13.32 -0.13
C ASP A 242 -28.30 -13.18 0.52
N LEU A 243 -27.52 -12.22 0.05
CA LEU A 243 -26.20 -11.92 0.59
C LEU A 243 -26.21 -10.64 1.42
N LYS A 244 -25.33 -10.60 2.41
CA LYS A 244 -25.00 -9.41 3.18
C LYS A 244 -23.67 -8.82 2.68
N LEU A 245 -23.54 -7.50 2.73
CA LEU A 245 -22.27 -6.82 2.57
C LEU A 245 -21.82 -6.30 3.95
N LYS A 246 -20.78 -6.91 4.49
CA LYS A 246 -20.14 -6.49 5.75
C LYS A 246 -19.02 -5.50 5.48
N ILE A 247 -19.11 -4.33 6.11
CA ILE A 247 -18.17 -3.22 5.95
C ILE A 247 -17.35 -3.08 7.22
N VAL A 248 -16.09 -3.51 7.15
CA VAL A 248 -15.12 -3.45 8.25
C VAL A 248 -14.22 -2.23 8.07
N GLY A 249 -14.07 -1.45 9.12
CA GLY A 249 -13.19 -0.29 9.18
C GLY A 249 -13.88 0.96 9.67
N ASP A 250 -13.09 2.03 9.76
CA ASP A 250 -13.52 3.35 10.21
C ASP A 250 -13.04 4.43 9.20
N GLY A 251 -13.59 5.62 9.30
CA GLY A 251 -13.23 6.74 8.46
C GLY A 251 -14.25 7.87 8.47
N GLN A 252 -13.88 8.98 7.85
CA GLN A 252 -14.67 10.22 7.86
C GLN A 252 -16.09 10.06 7.27
N ASP A 253 -16.30 9.08 6.38
CA ASP A 253 -17.59 8.87 5.73
C ASP A 253 -18.48 7.83 6.42
N LEU A 254 -17.97 7.12 7.47
CA LEU A 254 -18.68 6.01 8.11
C LEU A 254 -20.09 6.41 8.58
N ASN A 255 -20.20 7.46 9.36
CA ASN A 255 -21.49 7.89 9.92
C ASN A 255 -22.46 8.34 8.82
N LYS A 256 -21.95 9.05 7.81
CA LYS A 256 -22.75 9.46 6.64
C LYS A 256 -23.28 8.25 5.88
N LEU A 257 -22.45 7.23 5.67
CA LEU A 257 -22.86 6.02 4.96
C LEU A 257 -23.83 5.16 5.77
N LYS A 258 -23.63 5.01 7.09
CA LYS A 258 -24.57 4.33 7.99
C LYS A 258 -25.98 4.95 7.91
N ASN A 259 -26.06 6.27 7.96
CA ASN A 259 -27.36 6.98 7.88
C ASN A 259 -28.01 6.85 6.51
N LYS A 260 -27.19 6.86 5.44
CA LYS A 260 -27.70 6.80 4.06
C LYS A 260 -28.14 5.40 3.63
N PHE A 261 -27.45 4.37 4.09
CA PHE A 261 -27.62 2.99 3.66
C PHE A 261 -28.03 2.05 4.80
N SER A 262 -29.01 2.49 5.59
CA SER A 262 -29.62 1.67 6.64
C SER A 262 -30.54 0.62 6.02
N LYS A 263 -29.99 -0.52 5.64
CA LYS A 263 -30.68 -1.66 5.03
C LYS A 263 -30.25 -2.96 5.71
N PRO A 264 -31.15 -3.98 5.83
CA PRO A 264 -30.83 -5.22 6.55
C PRO A 264 -29.64 -6.02 6.00
N ASN A 265 -29.35 -5.88 4.71
CA ASN A 265 -28.26 -6.57 4.03
C ASN A 265 -26.95 -5.77 3.98
N ILE A 266 -26.86 -4.61 4.65
CA ILE A 266 -25.62 -3.84 4.85
C ILE A 266 -25.30 -3.81 6.33
N GLU A 267 -24.16 -4.38 6.69
CA GLU A 267 -23.68 -4.44 8.06
C GLU A 267 -22.38 -3.65 8.22
N PHE A 268 -22.40 -2.59 9.03
CA PHE A 268 -21.21 -1.80 9.36
C PHE A 268 -20.58 -2.34 10.66
N CYS A 269 -19.55 -3.15 10.53
CA CYS A 269 -18.89 -3.83 11.64
C CYS A 269 -17.97 -2.91 12.48
N GLY A 270 -17.68 -1.69 11.98
CA GLY A 270 -16.72 -0.80 12.63
C GLY A 270 -15.27 -1.31 12.49
N ASN A 271 -14.41 -0.83 13.37
CA ASN A 271 -13.00 -1.21 13.36
C ASN A 271 -12.81 -2.52 14.13
N LEU A 272 -12.31 -3.54 13.46
CA LEU A 272 -11.96 -4.84 14.02
C LEU A 272 -10.44 -4.96 14.18
N SER A 273 -9.99 -5.89 15.02
CA SER A 273 -8.58 -6.27 15.05
C SER A 273 -8.16 -6.90 13.72
N ASN A 274 -6.84 -6.93 13.43
CA ASN A 274 -6.36 -7.58 12.20
C ASN A 274 -6.75 -9.06 12.16
N GLN A 275 -6.65 -9.76 13.29
CA GLN A 275 -7.03 -11.17 13.39
C GLN A 275 -8.52 -11.38 13.15
N ASP A 276 -9.39 -10.62 13.82
CA ASP A 276 -10.84 -10.71 13.62
C ASP A 276 -11.25 -10.38 12.18
N THR A 277 -10.54 -9.44 11.53
CA THR A 277 -10.77 -9.10 10.12
C THR A 277 -10.40 -10.25 9.21
N ILE A 278 -9.24 -10.89 9.43
CA ILE A 278 -8.81 -12.07 8.66
C ILE A 278 -9.77 -13.23 8.89
N ASP A 279 -10.20 -13.46 10.12
CA ASP A 279 -11.15 -14.53 10.45
C ASP A 279 -12.50 -14.30 9.77
N LEU A 280 -13.01 -13.06 9.80
CA LEU A 280 -14.24 -12.69 9.09
C LEU A 280 -14.11 -12.90 7.57
N ILE A 281 -12.99 -12.54 6.99
CA ILE A 281 -12.70 -12.73 5.56
C ILE A 281 -12.62 -14.22 5.23
N SER A 282 -11.95 -15.01 6.05
CA SER A 282 -11.73 -16.44 5.77
C SER A 282 -13.03 -17.26 5.71
N HIS A 283 -14.09 -16.78 6.34
CA HIS A 283 -15.42 -17.37 6.34
C HIS A 283 -16.38 -16.66 5.37
N SER A 284 -15.92 -15.66 4.62
CA SER A 284 -16.76 -14.92 3.66
C SER A 284 -16.88 -15.65 2.32
N ARG A 285 -17.91 -15.31 1.58
CA ARG A 285 -18.08 -15.73 0.19
C ARG A 285 -17.09 -15.06 -0.74
N GLY A 286 -16.65 -13.85 -0.40
CA GLY A 286 -15.65 -13.11 -1.13
C GLY A 286 -15.36 -11.74 -0.55
N VAL A 287 -14.27 -11.15 -1.02
CA VAL A 287 -13.86 -9.79 -0.67
C VAL A 287 -14.07 -8.86 -1.86
N VAL A 288 -14.60 -7.67 -1.60
CA VAL A 288 -14.89 -6.70 -2.66
C VAL A 288 -14.30 -5.33 -2.31
N THR A 289 -13.67 -4.68 -3.28
CA THR A 289 -13.23 -3.28 -3.15
C THR A 289 -13.58 -2.47 -4.38
N ALA A 290 -13.94 -1.20 -4.19
CA ALA A 290 -14.19 -0.25 -5.27
C ALA A 290 -13.24 0.95 -5.15
N THR A 291 -12.00 0.71 -4.69
CA THR A 291 -11.01 1.76 -4.46
C THR A 291 -10.80 2.62 -5.72
N ARG A 292 -10.73 3.92 -5.51
CA ARG A 292 -10.47 4.93 -6.55
C ARG A 292 -8.99 5.32 -6.61
N MET A 293 -8.20 4.73 -5.71
CA MET A 293 -6.78 5.02 -5.56
C MET A 293 -5.94 4.05 -6.38
N TYR A 294 -4.76 4.49 -6.82
CA TYR A 294 -3.72 3.54 -7.16
C TYR A 294 -3.32 2.75 -5.92
N GLU A 295 -3.43 1.45 -6.03
CA GLU A 295 -2.88 0.55 -5.05
C GLU A 295 -1.57 -0.04 -5.61
N GLY A 296 -0.61 -0.23 -4.72
CA GLY A 296 0.55 -1.07 -4.99
C GLY A 296 0.12 -2.53 -4.85
N GLN A 297 0.63 -3.21 -3.84
CA GLN A 297 0.14 -4.53 -3.47
C GLN A 297 -1.13 -4.38 -2.62
N PRO A 298 -2.29 -4.89 -3.09
CA PRO A 298 -3.53 -4.84 -2.34
C PRO A 298 -3.52 -5.91 -1.24
N ARG A 299 -2.86 -5.61 -0.12
CA ARG A 299 -2.56 -6.58 0.94
C ARG A 299 -3.78 -7.43 1.31
N LEU A 300 -4.90 -6.80 1.63
CA LEU A 300 -6.10 -7.48 2.07
C LEU A 300 -6.64 -8.47 1.03
N LEU A 301 -6.63 -8.07 -0.24
CA LEU A 301 -7.07 -8.97 -1.33
C LEU A 301 -6.12 -10.15 -1.49
N CYS A 302 -4.81 -9.92 -1.33
CA CYS A 302 -3.82 -10.99 -1.36
C CYS A 302 -3.98 -11.92 -0.15
N GLU A 303 -4.23 -11.40 1.06
CA GLU A 303 -4.50 -12.19 2.26
C GLU A 303 -5.78 -13.03 2.14
N ALA A 304 -6.83 -12.47 1.57
CA ALA A 304 -8.06 -13.20 1.27
C ALA A 304 -7.79 -14.33 0.27
N SER A 305 -7.21 -13.98 -0.87
CA SER A 305 -7.09 -14.89 -2.01
C SER A 305 -6.04 -15.99 -1.81
N ILE A 306 -4.97 -15.75 -1.04
CA ILE A 306 -4.02 -16.82 -0.68
C ILE A 306 -4.65 -17.86 0.26
N ASN A 307 -5.71 -17.48 0.97
CA ASN A 307 -6.53 -18.36 1.79
C ASN A 307 -7.75 -18.93 1.02
N GLY A 308 -7.78 -18.76 -0.29
CA GLY A 308 -8.80 -19.29 -1.17
C GLY A 308 -10.06 -18.43 -1.30
N VAL A 309 -10.14 -17.27 -0.66
CA VAL A 309 -11.32 -16.39 -0.75
C VAL A 309 -11.21 -15.49 -1.99
N PRO A 310 -12.11 -15.60 -2.98
CA PRO A 310 -12.05 -14.77 -4.18
C PRO A 310 -12.20 -13.28 -3.88
N SER A 311 -11.47 -12.45 -4.63
CA SER A 311 -11.44 -11.01 -4.46
C SER A 311 -11.90 -10.28 -5.73
N LEU A 312 -12.94 -9.43 -5.63
CA LEU A 312 -13.40 -8.56 -6.72
C LEU A 312 -12.82 -7.15 -6.55
N TYR A 313 -12.15 -6.65 -7.59
CA TYR A 313 -11.43 -5.38 -7.54
C TYR A 313 -11.46 -4.65 -8.89
N PRO A 314 -11.21 -3.31 -8.91
CA PRO A 314 -11.13 -2.56 -10.16
C PRO A 314 -9.83 -2.85 -10.93
N ASP A 315 -9.90 -2.94 -12.26
CA ASP A 315 -8.72 -3.04 -13.13
C ASP A 315 -7.95 -1.73 -13.14
N PHE A 316 -7.10 -1.57 -12.13
CA PHE A 316 -6.45 -0.30 -11.89
C PHE A 316 -5.12 -0.41 -11.12
N GLY A 317 -4.10 0.30 -11.62
CA GLY A 317 -2.80 0.32 -10.95
C GLY A 317 -2.08 -1.02 -11.01
N GLY A 318 -1.49 -1.42 -9.89
CA GLY A 318 -0.71 -2.66 -9.78
C GLY A 318 -1.48 -3.87 -9.24
N MET A 319 -2.80 -3.72 -8.97
CA MET A 319 -3.57 -4.78 -8.32
C MET A 319 -3.61 -6.08 -9.13
N GLY A 320 -3.81 -5.97 -10.45
CA GLY A 320 -3.88 -7.13 -11.34
C GLY A 320 -2.60 -7.97 -11.42
N GLU A 321 -1.47 -7.45 -10.96
CA GLU A 321 -0.21 -8.20 -10.93
C GLU A 321 -0.21 -9.35 -9.90
N PHE A 322 -1.16 -9.33 -8.96
CA PHE A 322 -1.32 -10.32 -7.89
C PHE A 322 -2.42 -11.35 -8.18
N PHE A 323 -2.92 -11.38 -9.41
CA PHE A 323 -3.98 -12.29 -9.82
C PHE A 323 -3.65 -12.93 -11.18
N PRO A 324 -4.21 -14.10 -11.50
CA PRO A 324 -4.06 -14.73 -12.81
C PRO A 324 -4.47 -13.80 -13.95
N LYS A 325 -3.80 -13.90 -15.12
CA LYS A 325 -4.08 -13.01 -16.28
C LYS A 325 -5.53 -12.97 -16.72
N ASN A 326 -6.23 -14.10 -16.57
CA ASN A 326 -7.64 -14.25 -17.00
C ASN A 326 -8.61 -14.20 -15.83
N TYR A 327 -8.18 -13.62 -14.72
CA TYR A 327 -9.00 -13.52 -13.53
C TYR A 327 -10.32 -12.78 -13.82
N LYS A 328 -11.44 -13.40 -13.48
CA LYS A 328 -12.77 -12.90 -13.89
C LYS A 328 -13.35 -11.86 -12.94
N PHE A 329 -12.90 -11.82 -11.69
CA PHE A 329 -13.38 -10.86 -10.70
C PHE A 329 -12.62 -9.53 -10.77
N ILE A 330 -12.63 -8.96 -11.98
CA ILE A 330 -12.09 -7.64 -12.28
C ILE A 330 -13.21 -6.83 -12.94
N PHE A 331 -13.40 -5.60 -12.50
CA PHE A 331 -14.30 -4.65 -13.15
C PHE A 331 -13.54 -3.42 -13.67
N GLU A 332 -14.08 -2.79 -14.70
CA GLU A 332 -13.50 -1.58 -15.27
C GLU A 332 -13.53 -0.44 -14.25
N GLN A 333 -12.38 0.20 -14.02
CA GLN A 333 -12.26 1.28 -13.05
C GLN A 333 -13.26 2.42 -13.34
N PHE A 334 -13.99 2.85 -12.31
CA PHE A 334 -15.10 3.83 -12.33
C PHE A 334 -16.37 3.39 -13.08
N ASN A 335 -16.42 2.20 -13.61
CA ASN A 335 -17.60 1.60 -14.19
C ASN A 335 -18.33 0.77 -13.12
N TYR A 336 -19.24 1.38 -12.39
CA TYR A 336 -19.94 0.73 -11.29
C TYR A 336 -21.13 -0.15 -11.75
N ASP A 337 -21.55 0.00 -13.00
CA ASP A 337 -22.49 -0.94 -13.64
C ASP A 337 -21.77 -2.26 -13.93
N ASP A 338 -20.53 -2.23 -14.43
CA ASP A 338 -19.69 -3.43 -14.57
C ASP A 338 -19.41 -4.07 -13.20
N LEU A 339 -19.16 -3.28 -12.14
CA LEU A 339 -19.07 -3.81 -10.78
C LEU A 339 -20.33 -4.55 -10.37
N SER A 340 -21.51 -4.00 -10.66
CA SER A 340 -22.79 -4.65 -10.35
C SER A 340 -22.95 -5.98 -11.08
N GLU A 341 -22.59 -6.04 -12.36
CA GLU A 341 -22.61 -7.29 -13.15
C GLU A 341 -21.61 -8.33 -12.62
N LYS A 342 -20.38 -7.90 -12.26
CA LYS A 342 -19.39 -8.81 -11.66
C LYS A 342 -19.82 -9.35 -10.29
N LEU A 343 -20.55 -8.56 -9.51
CA LEU A 343 -21.11 -9.00 -8.23
C LEU A 343 -22.08 -10.17 -8.40
N LYS A 344 -22.87 -10.22 -9.49
CA LYS A 344 -23.79 -11.33 -9.77
C LYS A 344 -23.08 -12.70 -9.86
N LEU A 345 -21.80 -12.72 -10.25
CA LEU A 345 -21.01 -13.94 -10.33
C LEU A 345 -20.80 -14.61 -8.95
N PHE A 346 -21.05 -13.90 -7.86
CA PHE A 346 -21.02 -14.51 -6.52
C PHE A 346 -22.19 -15.51 -6.31
N ASN A 347 -23.18 -15.60 -7.19
CA ASN A 347 -24.21 -16.62 -7.13
C ASN A 347 -23.79 -17.98 -7.72
N ASP A 348 -22.68 -18.05 -8.45
CA ASP A 348 -22.17 -19.28 -9.06
C ASP A 348 -21.15 -19.97 -8.16
N ASN A 349 -21.59 -20.94 -7.36
CA ASN A 349 -20.74 -21.65 -6.41
C ASN A 349 -19.62 -22.45 -7.09
N LEU A 350 -19.90 -23.10 -8.23
CA LEU A 350 -18.89 -23.87 -8.96
C LEU A 350 -17.79 -22.98 -9.51
N PHE A 351 -18.20 -21.83 -10.05
CA PHE A 351 -17.25 -20.81 -10.50
C PHE A 351 -16.36 -20.29 -9.35
N LEU A 352 -16.95 -20.04 -8.18
CA LEU A 352 -16.23 -19.57 -7.00
C LEU A 352 -15.22 -20.60 -6.49
N GLU A 353 -15.56 -21.89 -6.48
CA GLU A 353 -14.65 -22.98 -6.09
C GLU A 353 -13.44 -23.05 -7.04
N GLN A 354 -13.66 -23.01 -8.34
CA GLN A 354 -12.59 -23.01 -9.33
C GLN A 354 -11.67 -21.78 -9.17
N LEU A 355 -12.27 -20.62 -9.01
CA LEU A 355 -11.55 -19.37 -8.84
C LEU A 355 -10.70 -19.34 -7.54
N SER A 356 -11.23 -19.92 -6.47
CA SER A 356 -10.55 -20.09 -5.19
C SER A 356 -9.23 -20.87 -5.34
N ILE A 357 -9.28 -21.99 -6.02
CA ILE A 357 -8.10 -22.85 -6.27
C ILE A 357 -7.09 -22.11 -7.16
N GLU A 358 -7.57 -21.49 -8.23
CA GLU A 358 -6.73 -20.77 -9.20
C GLU A 358 -5.94 -19.64 -8.54
N VAL A 359 -6.63 -18.76 -7.79
CA VAL A 359 -6.00 -17.59 -7.20
C VAL A 359 -5.06 -17.97 -6.06
N ARG A 360 -5.42 -18.95 -5.24
CA ARG A 360 -4.55 -19.46 -4.18
C ARG A 360 -3.25 -20.02 -4.73
N THR A 361 -3.33 -20.91 -5.71
CA THR A 361 -2.17 -21.54 -6.36
C THR A 361 -1.25 -20.47 -6.98
N PHE A 362 -1.84 -19.46 -7.63
CA PHE A 362 -1.08 -18.36 -8.21
C PHE A 362 -0.32 -17.56 -7.14
N LEU A 363 -0.98 -17.17 -6.05
CA LEU A 363 -0.37 -16.36 -5.01
C LEU A 363 0.70 -17.11 -4.21
N GLU A 364 0.50 -18.38 -3.90
CA GLU A 364 1.50 -19.21 -3.23
C GLU A 364 2.80 -19.30 -4.04
N LYS A 365 2.69 -19.32 -5.37
CA LYS A 365 3.84 -19.28 -6.27
C LYS A 365 4.51 -17.91 -6.34
N GLU A 366 3.71 -16.82 -6.37
CA GLU A 366 4.24 -15.47 -6.61
C GLU A 366 4.73 -14.77 -5.34
N LEU A 367 4.11 -15.01 -4.19
CA LEU A 367 4.39 -14.31 -2.93
C LEU A 367 5.15 -15.18 -1.90
N ASN A 368 6.07 -16.01 -2.35
CA ASN A 368 6.87 -16.85 -1.45
C ASN A 368 8.13 -16.14 -0.93
N ASN A 369 8.52 -16.52 0.29
CA ASN A 369 9.67 -15.94 0.99
C ASN A 369 11.02 -16.23 0.31
N GLU A 370 11.14 -17.35 -0.44
CA GLU A 370 12.41 -17.72 -1.10
C GLU A 370 12.80 -16.73 -2.21
N LYS A 371 11.83 -16.26 -2.99
CA LYS A 371 12.08 -15.19 -3.99
C LYS A 371 12.62 -13.93 -3.33
N GLN A 372 12.05 -13.57 -2.19
CA GLN A 372 12.45 -12.38 -1.46
C GLN A 372 13.83 -12.51 -0.84
N LYS A 373 14.11 -13.66 -0.23
CA LYS A 373 15.43 -13.99 0.32
C LYS A 373 16.52 -13.80 -0.73
N LYS A 374 16.36 -14.39 -1.93
CA LYS A 374 17.31 -14.26 -3.03
C LYS A 374 17.57 -12.80 -3.44
N VAL A 375 16.51 -11.98 -3.52
CA VAL A 375 16.66 -10.57 -3.84
C VAL A 375 17.43 -9.84 -2.74
N PHE A 376 17.11 -10.12 -1.48
CA PHE A 376 17.75 -9.45 -0.34
C PHE A 376 19.23 -9.84 -0.20
N GLU A 377 19.55 -11.12 -0.41
CA GLU A 377 20.93 -11.62 -0.43
C GLU A 377 21.81 -10.96 -1.50
N SER A 378 21.22 -10.52 -2.61
CA SER A 378 21.96 -9.87 -3.71
C SER A 378 22.52 -8.49 -3.36
N PHE A 379 22.21 -7.93 -2.18
CA PHE A 379 22.69 -6.63 -1.74
C PHE A 379 23.98 -6.71 -0.94
N PHE A 380 24.41 -7.90 -0.53
CA PHE A 380 25.67 -8.14 0.19
C PHE A 380 26.77 -8.63 -0.74
#